data_91c8264c31929d58a9d5601d25279ca5
#
_entry.id   91c8264c31929d58a9d5601d25279ca5
#
_cell.length_a   1.000
_cell.length_b   1.000
_cell.length_c   1.000
_cell.angle_alpha   90.00
_cell.angle_beta   90.00
_cell.angle_gamma   90.00
#
_symmetry.space_group_name_H-M   'P 1'
#
loop_
_entity.id
_entity.type
_entity.pdbx_description
1 polymer ?
#
loop_
_entity_poly.entity_id
_entity_poly.type
_entity_poly.pdbx_seq_one_letter_code
_entity_poly.pdbx_strand_id
1 'polypeptide(L)'
;MVLVTDSHIYTMKLTILGCYAATPRTITNPTSQILEIRNRMFLIDCGEGTQVQLRKNKLKFSKINHIFISHLHGDHFYGLVGLISTFMLLNRQTDLHVYGPKGVKEIVLLQLRYSNSFTGYNLYFHELTSKESEIIYEDEKVVVKTIPLKHRIYTNGFLFQEKVGDRKLNVDAVNQHKIDTCYFRKIKNGSDIKLDDGTIIPNEALTFDPIQPKSYAFCSDTMYDETIIPIIENCDVLYHETTFLESEADKAEKTMHSTAKQAATIALKANVTQLILGHYSTRYDSIDLFQQEAATLFSNVLLAEDGKVFEFE
;
A
#
# COMPACT_ATOMS: atom_id res chain seq x y z
N MET A 1 -5.90 32.77 21.23
CA MET A 1 -5.55 31.39 21.68
C MET A 1 -6.44 30.46 20.88
N VAL A 2 -5.96 30.03 19.71
CA VAL A 2 -6.69 29.11 18.85
C VAL A 2 -6.27 27.71 19.31
N LEU A 3 -7.21 26.97 19.88
CA LEU A 3 -7.05 25.54 20.13
C LEU A 3 -6.86 24.86 18.77
N VAL A 4 -5.63 24.49 18.47
CA VAL A 4 -5.35 23.51 17.42
C VAL A 4 -5.89 22.20 17.97
N THR A 5 -7.07 21.82 17.51
CA THR A 5 -7.58 20.46 17.72
C THR A 5 -6.55 19.51 17.13
N ASP A 6 -6.02 18.61 17.94
CA ASP A 6 -5.25 17.46 17.49
C ASP A 6 -6.04 16.74 16.40
N SER A 7 -5.72 17.06 15.15
CA SER A 7 -6.11 16.21 14.04
C SER A 7 -5.33 14.90 14.26
N HIS A 8 -6.03 13.81 14.54
CA HIS A 8 -5.44 12.48 14.56
C HIS A 8 -4.63 12.30 13.28
N ILE A 9 -3.31 12.35 13.42
CA ILE A 9 -2.39 12.19 12.31
C ILE A 9 -2.24 10.68 12.12
N TYR A 10 -3.20 10.08 11.40
CA TYR A 10 -2.99 8.71 10.91
C TYR A 10 -1.72 8.69 10.10
N THR A 11 -0.81 7.80 10.44
CA THR A 11 0.44 7.65 9.69
C THR A 11 0.17 6.91 8.39
N MET A 12 -0.82 5.99 8.39
CA MET A 12 -1.18 5.18 7.24
C MET A 12 -2.70 5.01 7.12
N LYS A 13 -3.22 5.11 5.88
CA LYS A 13 -4.64 4.93 5.57
C LYS A 13 -4.80 4.17 4.25
N LEU A 14 -5.64 3.14 4.26
CA LEU A 14 -5.97 2.32 3.11
C LEU A 14 -7.42 2.52 2.71
N THR A 15 -7.68 2.86 1.45
CA THR A 15 -9.01 2.94 0.87
C THR A 15 -9.15 1.86 -0.19
N ILE A 16 -10.09 0.95 -0.02
CA ILE A 16 -10.41 -0.10 -1.00
C ILE A 16 -11.31 0.51 -2.07
N LEU A 17 -10.87 0.50 -3.32
CA LEU A 17 -11.66 0.96 -4.47
C LEU A 17 -12.38 -0.21 -5.14
N GLY A 18 -11.80 -1.40 -5.07
CA GLY A 18 -12.34 -2.65 -5.53
C GLY A 18 -11.55 -3.82 -4.95
N CYS A 19 -12.23 -4.92 -4.65
CA CYS A 19 -11.63 -6.07 -3.99
C CYS A 19 -12.20 -7.43 -4.44
N TYR A 20 -12.74 -7.47 -5.66
CA TYR A 20 -13.29 -8.70 -6.22
C TYR A 20 -12.44 -9.20 -7.40
N ALA A 21 -12.47 -10.52 -7.61
CA ALA A 21 -11.83 -11.18 -8.76
C ALA A 21 -12.52 -10.83 -10.08
N ALA A 22 -11.93 -11.24 -11.19
CA ALA A 22 -12.23 -10.84 -12.57
C ALA A 22 -13.72 -10.88 -12.99
N THR A 23 -14.52 -11.79 -12.45
CA THR A 23 -15.94 -11.90 -12.84
C THR A 23 -16.78 -10.79 -12.21
N PRO A 24 -17.30 -9.82 -12.99
CA PRO A 24 -18.02 -8.69 -12.39
C PRO A 24 -19.40 -9.08 -11.89
N ARG A 25 -19.85 -8.39 -10.83
CA ARG A 25 -21.26 -8.30 -10.41
C ARG A 25 -21.70 -6.85 -10.50
N THR A 26 -22.99 -6.58 -10.44
CA THR A 26 -23.58 -5.24 -10.60
C THR A 26 -23.01 -4.20 -9.62
N ILE A 27 -22.62 -4.63 -8.42
CA ILE A 27 -22.21 -3.75 -7.31
C ILE A 27 -20.76 -3.97 -6.87
N THR A 28 -19.98 -4.81 -7.59
CA THR A 28 -18.60 -5.13 -7.22
C THR A 28 -17.62 -4.52 -8.20
N ASN A 29 -16.45 -4.16 -7.72
CA ASN A 29 -15.37 -3.59 -8.53
C ASN A 29 -14.13 -4.48 -8.46
N PRO A 30 -13.40 -4.61 -9.59
CA PRO A 30 -12.16 -5.35 -9.63
C PRO A 30 -11.06 -4.64 -8.82
N THR A 31 -9.98 -5.35 -8.60
CA THR A 31 -8.91 -4.96 -7.67
C THR A 31 -8.34 -3.57 -7.93
N SER A 32 -8.44 -2.71 -6.94
CA SER A 32 -7.80 -1.40 -6.90
C SER A 32 -7.82 -0.83 -5.47
N GLN A 33 -6.74 -0.20 -5.04
CA GLN A 33 -6.61 0.36 -3.69
C GLN A 33 -5.84 1.68 -3.71
N ILE A 34 -6.15 2.58 -2.78
CA ILE A 34 -5.33 3.74 -2.46
C ILE A 34 -4.70 3.55 -1.09
N LEU A 35 -3.38 3.59 -1.04
CA LEU A 35 -2.61 3.68 0.18
C LEU A 35 -2.12 5.12 0.38
N GLU A 36 -2.55 5.75 1.46
CA GLU A 36 -2.01 7.02 1.94
C GLU A 36 -1.04 6.74 3.08
N ILE A 37 0.23 7.11 2.91
CA ILE A 37 1.31 6.87 3.89
C ILE A 37 2.25 8.07 3.89
N ARG A 38 2.50 8.65 5.05
CA ARG A 38 3.38 9.84 5.21
C ARG A 38 3.11 10.95 4.18
N ASN A 39 1.83 11.26 3.93
CA ASN A 39 1.36 12.24 2.94
C ASN A 39 1.68 11.88 1.47
N ARG A 40 2.03 10.64 1.16
CA ARG A 40 2.07 10.10 -0.20
C ARG A 40 0.77 9.37 -0.48
N MET A 41 0.35 9.37 -1.73
CA MET A 41 -0.83 8.64 -2.19
C MET A 41 -0.41 7.72 -3.32
N PHE A 42 -0.43 6.43 -3.05
CA PHE A 42 -0.08 5.37 -3.98
C PHE A 42 -1.35 4.66 -4.46
N LEU A 43 -1.48 4.47 -5.77
CA LEU A 43 -2.50 3.59 -6.33
C LEU A 43 -1.89 2.20 -6.53
N ILE A 44 -2.57 1.17 -6.02
CA ILE A 44 -2.16 -0.23 -6.13
C ILE A 44 -3.24 -0.94 -6.92
N ASP A 45 -2.86 -1.46 -8.08
CA ASP A 45 -3.71 -1.95 -9.14
C ASP A 45 -4.75 -0.94 -9.63
N CYS A 46 -5.21 -1.13 -10.85
CA CYS A 46 -6.12 -0.22 -11.52
C CYS A 46 -7.09 -1.01 -12.41
N GLY A 47 -7.96 -1.79 -11.78
CA GLY A 47 -9.02 -2.51 -12.46
C GLY A 47 -10.03 -1.57 -13.11
N GLU A 48 -10.95 -2.11 -13.87
CA GLU A 48 -11.99 -1.35 -14.57
C GLU A 48 -12.83 -0.53 -13.57
N GLY A 49 -13.14 0.71 -13.95
CA GLY A 49 -13.94 1.60 -13.10
C GLY A 49 -13.20 2.30 -11.97
N THR A 50 -11.90 2.07 -11.77
CA THR A 50 -11.08 2.71 -10.72
C THR A 50 -11.25 4.22 -10.69
N GLN A 51 -11.27 4.90 -11.84
CA GLN A 51 -11.48 6.36 -11.91
C GLN A 51 -12.84 6.81 -11.36
N VAL A 52 -13.88 5.98 -11.49
CA VAL A 52 -15.21 6.25 -10.91
C VAL A 52 -15.17 6.07 -9.40
N GLN A 53 -14.49 5.02 -8.92
CA GLN A 53 -14.34 4.76 -7.49
C GLN A 53 -13.52 5.85 -6.79
N LEU A 54 -12.45 6.37 -7.42
CA LEU A 54 -11.72 7.53 -6.93
C LEU A 54 -12.65 8.74 -6.72
N ARG A 55 -13.58 9.01 -7.66
CA ARG A 55 -14.57 10.08 -7.53
C ARG A 55 -15.57 9.82 -6.41
N LYS A 56 -16.14 8.61 -6.34
CA LYS A 56 -17.09 8.23 -5.29
C LYS A 56 -16.51 8.40 -3.89
N ASN A 57 -15.24 8.02 -3.72
CA ASN A 57 -14.52 8.13 -2.44
C ASN A 57 -13.88 9.51 -2.22
N LYS A 58 -14.16 10.51 -3.08
CA LYS A 58 -13.67 11.90 -2.98
C LYS A 58 -12.14 12.01 -2.92
N LEU A 59 -11.42 11.05 -3.50
CA LEU A 59 -9.97 11.03 -3.53
C LEU A 59 -9.42 12.02 -4.57
N LYS A 60 -8.32 12.69 -4.24
CA LYS A 60 -7.73 13.73 -5.11
C LYS A 60 -6.81 13.11 -6.15
N PHE A 61 -7.24 13.10 -7.42
CA PHE A 61 -6.45 12.60 -8.56
C PHE A 61 -5.05 13.23 -8.64
N SER A 62 -4.92 14.52 -8.33
CA SER A 62 -3.65 15.24 -8.39
C SER A 62 -2.59 14.76 -7.39
N LYS A 63 -2.99 14.01 -6.36
CA LYS A 63 -2.06 13.44 -5.37
C LYS A 63 -1.48 12.09 -5.78
N ILE A 64 -2.06 11.41 -6.78
CA ILE A 64 -1.60 10.12 -7.26
C ILE A 64 -0.46 10.34 -8.26
N ASN A 65 0.77 10.15 -7.83
CA ASN A 65 1.96 10.29 -8.67
C ASN A 65 2.63 8.94 -8.99
N HIS A 66 2.26 7.89 -8.27
CA HIS A 66 2.83 6.57 -8.40
C HIS A 66 1.72 5.53 -8.44
N ILE A 67 1.74 4.67 -9.46
CA ILE A 67 0.80 3.56 -9.67
C ILE A 67 1.62 2.27 -9.72
N PHE A 68 1.20 1.27 -8.95
CA PHE A 68 1.85 -0.04 -8.87
C PHE A 68 0.87 -1.09 -9.40
N ILE A 69 1.25 -1.76 -10.49
CA ILE A 69 0.46 -2.80 -11.14
C ILE A 69 1.11 -4.16 -10.82
N SER A 70 0.36 -5.02 -10.15
CA SER A 70 0.82 -6.33 -9.73
C SER A 70 1.10 -7.26 -10.90
N HIS A 71 0.17 -7.33 -11.83
CA HIS A 71 0.26 -8.15 -13.04
C HIS A 71 -0.70 -7.67 -14.15
N LEU A 72 -0.65 -8.30 -15.33
CA LEU A 72 -1.37 -7.83 -16.51
C LEU A 72 -2.66 -8.62 -16.81
N HIS A 73 -3.34 -9.19 -15.81
CA HIS A 73 -4.73 -9.59 -15.95
C HIS A 73 -5.65 -8.38 -15.91
N GLY A 74 -6.75 -8.42 -16.67
CA GLY A 74 -7.59 -7.25 -16.93
C GLY A 74 -8.16 -6.59 -15.67
N ASP A 75 -8.58 -7.39 -14.71
CA ASP A 75 -9.13 -6.95 -13.43
C ASP A 75 -8.14 -6.20 -12.53
N HIS A 76 -6.84 -6.17 -12.91
CA HIS A 76 -5.80 -5.43 -12.20
C HIS A 76 -5.30 -4.20 -12.95
N PHE A 77 -5.53 -4.06 -14.28
CA PHE A 77 -4.93 -2.92 -15.00
C PHE A 77 -5.76 -2.34 -16.17
N TYR A 78 -6.90 -2.91 -16.56
CA TYR A 78 -7.68 -2.37 -17.69
C TYR A 78 -8.24 -0.95 -17.44
N GLY A 79 -8.35 -0.53 -16.19
CA GLY A 79 -8.70 0.85 -15.84
C GLY A 79 -7.58 1.87 -16.06
N LEU A 80 -6.32 1.42 -16.22
CA LEU A 80 -5.15 2.28 -16.23
C LEU A 80 -5.16 3.32 -17.36
N VAL A 81 -5.46 2.91 -18.59
CA VAL A 81 -5.50 3.83 -19.74
C VAL A 81 -6.62 4.86 -19.58
N GLY A 82 -7.78 4.43 -19.08
CA GLY A 82 -8.89 5.35 -18.77
C GLY A 82 -8.51 6.38 -17.69
N LEU A 83 -7.78 5.96 -16.66
CA LEU A 83 -7.28 6.84 -15.61
C LEU A 83 -6.24 7.82 -16.14
N ILE A 84 -5.27 7.37 -16.95
CA ILE A 84 -4.25 8.21 -17.60
C ILE A 84 -4.92 9.28 -18.48
N SER A 85 -5.94 8.90 -19.25
CA SER A 85 -6.73 9.84 -20.06
C SER A 85 -7.50 10.84 -19.18
N THR A 86 -8.04 10.41 -18.05
CA THR A 86 -8.71 11.29 -17.08
C THR A 86 -7.73 12.29 -16.47
N PHE A 87 -6.52 11.91 -16.15
CA PHE A 87 -5.47 12.84 -15.69
C PHE A 87 -5.17 13.92 -16.71
N MET A 88 -5.11 13.58 -18.00
CA MET A 88 -4.94 14.55 -19.09
C MET A 88 -6.12 15.53 -19.14
N LEU A 89 -7.36 15.03 -19.10
CA LEU A 89 -8.57 15.87 -19.12
C LEU A 89 -8.68 16.81 -17.90
N LEU A 90 -8.06 16.43 -16.79
CA LEU A 90 -7.96 17.24 -15.58
C LEU A 90 -6.74 18.18 -15.57
N ASN A 91 -6.08 18.36 -16.73
CA ASN A 91 -4.91 19.25 -16.94
C ASN A 91 -3.76 18.94 -15.96
N ARG A 92 -3.47 17.65 -15.71
CA ARG A 92 -2.33 17.25 -14.89
C ARG A 92 -1.02 17.84 -15.45
N GLN A 93 -0.19 18.39 -14.55
CA GLN A 93 1.13 18.94 -14.89
C GLN A 93 2.28 18.18 -14.23
N THR A 94 1.98 17.35 -13.23
CA THR A 94 2.98 16.60 -12.48
C THR A 94 3.28 15.25 -13.13
N ASP A 95 4.50 14.78 -13.00
CA ASP A 95 4.94 13.48 -13.50
C ASP A 95 4.07 12.35 -12.96
N LEU A 96 3.87 11.31 -13.77
CA LEU A 96 3.22 10.06 -13.36
C LEU A 96 4.15 8.89 -13.58
N HIS A 97 4.39 8.11 -12.53
CA HIS A 97 5.21 6.92 -12.56
C HIS A 97 4.33 5.68 -12.46
N VAL A 98 4.49 4.74 -13.39
CA VAL A 98 3.82 3.44 -13.42
C VAL A 98 4.86 2.34 -13.25
N TYR A 99 4.74 1.57 -12.18
CA TYR A 99 5.55 0.38 -11.89
C TYR A 99 4.71 -0.84 -12.22
N GLY A 100 5.22 -1.78 -13.00
CA GLY A 100 4.46 -2.96 -13.35
C GLY A 100 5.25 -3.93 -14.20
N PRO A 101 4.67 -5.08 -14.56
CA PRO A 101 5.35 -6.09 -15.38
C PRO A 101 5.79 -5.56 -16.73
N LYS A 102 6.83 -6.18 -17.29
CA LYS A 102 7.22 -5.94 -18.67
C LYS A 102 6.02 -6.09 -19.63
N GLY A 103 5.86 -5.13 -20.53
CA GLY A 103 4.75 -5.02 -21.46
C GLY A 103 3.70 -3.98 -21.08
N VAL A 104 3.63 -3.52 -19.81
CA VAL A 104 2.68 -2.49 -19.39
C VAL A 104 2.85 -1.20 -20.19
N LYS A 105 4.10 -0.79 -20.44
CA LYS A 105 4.42 0.38 -21.26
C LYS A 105 3.89 0.25 -22.67
N GLU A 106 4.20 -0.87 -23.32
CA GLU A 106 3.79 -1.10 -24.71
C GLU A 106 2.27 -1.08 -24.87
N ILE A 107 1.54 -1.78 -23.99
CA ILE A 107 0.07 -1.85 -24.02
C ILE A 107 -0.54 -0.45 -23.85
N VAL A 108 -0.10 0.31 -22.84
CA VAL A 108 -0.62 1.65 -22.56
C VAL A 108 -0.34 2.61 -23.73
N LEU A 109 0.91 2.65 -24.20
CA LEU A 109 1.30 3.55 -25.30
C LEU A 109 0.61 3.18 -26.61
N LEU A 110 0.38 1.89 -26.89
CA LEU A 110 -0.36 1.42 -28.05
C LEU A 110 -1.80 1.94 -28.02
N GLN A 111 -2.48 1.80 -26.89
CA GLN A 111 -3.87 2.26 -26.74
C GLN A 111 -3.97 3.78 -26.87
N LEU A 112 -3.07 4.55 -26.22
CA LEU A 112 -3.02 6.00 -26.34
C LEU A 112 -2.77 6.45 -27.80
N ARG A 113 -1.85 5.78 -28.49
CA ARG A 113 -1.53 6.04 -29.90
C ARG A 113 -2.74 5.85 -30.82
N TYR A 114 -3.43 4.70 -30.71
CA TYR A 114 -4.57 4.40 -31.58
C TYR A 114 -5.82 5.21 -31.25
N SER A 115 -5.95 5.72 -30.03
CA SER A 115 -7.01 6.65 -29.65
C SER A 115 -6.65 8.13 -29.91
N ASN A 116 -5.50 8.43 -30.54
CA ASN A 116 -4.97 9.79 -30.71
C ASN A 116 -4.95 10.61 -29.39
N SER A 117 -4.68 9.92 -28.28
CA SER A 117 -4.60 10.54 -26.96
C SER A 117 -3.13 10.81 -26.60
N PHE A 118 -2.84 12.02 -26.16
CA PHE A 118 -1.50 12.43 -25.76
C PHE A 118 -1.55 12.95 -24.33
N THR A 119 -0.57 12.60 -23.50
CA THR A 119 -0.44 13.15 -22.16
C THR A 119 0.24 14.52 -22.23
N GLY A 120 -0.34 15.54 -21.57
CA GLY A 120 0.30 16.85 -21.39
C GLY A 120 1.33 16.87 -20.25
N TYR A 121 1.64 15.70 -19.67
CA TYR A 121 2.56 15.49 -18.56
C TYR A 121 3.49 14.33 -18.86
N ASN A 122 4.60 14.24 -18.14
CA ASN A 122 5.55 13.15 -18.30
C ASN A 122 4.98 11.85 -17.71
N LEU A 123 5.02 10.78 -18.51
CA LEU A 123 4.58 9.44 -18.12
C LEU A 123 5.79 8.50 -18.15
N TYR A 124 6.20 8.05 -16.98
CA TYR A 124 7.34 7.15 -16.80
C TYR A 124 6.87 5.74 -16.48
N PHE A 125 7.49 4.76 -17.13
CA PHE A 125 7.24 3.34 -16.89
C PHE A 125 8.48 2.69 -16.31
N HIS A 126 8.30 1.98 -15.21
CA HIS A 126 9.30 1.17 -14.52
C HIS A 126 8.90 -0.29 -14.67
N GLU A 127 9.39 -0.94 -15.74
CA GLU A 127 9.03 -2.33 -16.04
C GLU A 127 9.82 -3.31 -15.18
N LEU A 128 9.10 -4.12 -14.42
CA LEU A 128 9.63 -5.09 -13.47
C LEU A 128 9.81 -6.44 -14.15
N THR A 129 10.95 -7.08 -13.89
CA THR A 129 11.30 -8.40 -14.45
C THR A 129 12.01 -9.32 -13.46
N SER A 130 12.42 -8.78 -12.30
CA SER A 130 13.11 -9.55 -11.27
C SER A 130 12.18 -10.57 -10.62
N LYS A 131 12.71 -11.75 -10.32
CA LYS A 131 12.04 -12.78 -9.52
C LYS A 131 12.46 -12.74 -8.05
N GLU A 132 13.32 -11.79 -7.69
CA GLU A 132 13.76 -11.53 -6.33
C GLU A 132 13.11 -10.24 -5.83
N SER A 133 12.97 -10.11 -4.51
CA SER A 133 12.50 -8.87 -3.89
C SER A 133 13.52 -7.75 -4.12
N GLU A 134 13.06 -6.64 -4.68
CA GLU A 134 13.90 -5.47 -4.97
C GLU A 134 13.22 -4.17 -4.57
N ILE A 135 14.01 -3.15 -4.22
CA ILE A 135 13.50 -1.79 -3.97
C ILE A 135 13.18 -1.16 -5.33
N ILE A 136 11.92 -0.80 -5.54
CA ILE A 136 11.45 -0.17 -6.78
C ILE A 136 11.11 1.30 -6.63
N TYR A 137 10.88 1.77 -5.40
CA TYR A 137 10.68 3.17 -5.07
C TYR A 137 11.27 3.46 -3.70
N GLU A 138 11.91 4.62 -3.57
CA GLU A 138 12.43 5.10 -2.30
C GLU A 138 12.48 6.63 -2.27
N ASP A 139 11.99 7.23 -1.19
CA ASP A 139 12.19 8.64 -0.88
C ASP A 139 12.66 8.81 0.58
N GLU A 140 12.62 10.04 1.10
CA GLU A 140 13.07 10.31 2.47
C GLU A 140 12.17 9.70 3.56
N LYS A 141 10.96 9.22 3.22
CA LYS A 141 9.95 8.75 4.20
C LYS A 141 9.43 7.35 3.97
N VAL A 142 9.46 6.85 2.73
CA VAL A 142 8.86 5.58 2.35
C VAL A 142 9.78 4.81 1.43
N VAL A 143 9.82 3.49 1.61
CA VAL A 143 10.44 2.51 0.71
C VAL A 143 9.34 1.58 0.21
N VAL A 144 9.38 1.22 -1.09
CA VAL A 144 8.53 0.18 -1.67
C VAL A 144 9.38 -0.92 -2.28
N LYS A 145 9.10 -2.16 -1.88
CA LYS A 145 9.76 -3.37 -2.39
C LYS A 145 8.76 -4.26 -3.09
N THR A 146 9.24 -5.03 -4.06
CA THR A 146 8.45 -6.12 -4.67
C THR A 146 8.37 -7.33 -3.73
N ILE A 147 7.24 -8.04 -3.80
CA ILE A 147 7.03 -9.36 -3.19
C ILE A 147 6.75 -10.30 -4.37
N PRO A 148 7.73 -11.12 -4.83
CA PRO A 148 7.48 -12.06 -5.91
C PRO A 148 6.36 -13.04 -5.52
N LEU A 149 5.34 -13.16 -6.39
CA LEU A 149 4.16 -14.00 -6.16
C LEU A 149 4.08 -15.13 -7.18
N LYS A 150 3.42 -16.22 -6.80
CA LYS A 150 3.23 -17.40 -7.66
C LYS A 150 1.87 -17.37 -8.33
N HIS A 151 1.85 -16.94 -9.59
CA HIS A 151 0.65 -16.91 -10.41
C HIS A 151 0.95 -17.38 -11.85
N ARG A 152 -0.09 -17.48 -12.71
CA ARG A 152 0.04 -17.95 -14.10
C ARG A 152 0.92 -17.08 -14.98
N ILE A 153 1.02 -15.79 -14.67
CA ILE A 153 1.88 -14.83 -15.33
C ILE A 153 2.78 -14.16 -14.31
N TYR A 154 3.77 -13.41 -14.76
CA TYR A 154 4.64 -12.65 -13.88
C TYR A 154 3.82 -11.72 -12.98
N THR A 155 3.94 -11.90 -11.69
CA THR A 155 3.14 -11.21 -10.67
C THR A 155 4.00 -10.81 -9.50
N ASN A 156 3.83 -9.58 -9.01
CA ASN A 156 4.40 -9.09 -7.76
C ASN A 156 3.31 -8.55 -6.85
N GLY A 157 3.46 -8.80 -5.57
CA GLY A 157 2.93 -7.94 -4.52
C GLY A 157 3.88 -6.77 -4.25
N PHE A 158 3.49 -5.91 -3.30
CA PHE A 158 4.26 -4.72 -2.93
C PHE A 158 4.28 -4.54 -1.42
N LEU A 159 5.48 -4.32 -0.86
CA LEU A 159 5.68 -3.99 0.54
C LEU A 159 6.02 -2.51 0.65
N PHE A 160 5.13 -1.73 1.25
CA PHE A 160 5.30 -0.32 1.58
C PHE A 160 5.76 -0.21 3.03
N GLN A 161 6.89 0.44 3.26
CA GLN A 161 7.47 0.60 4.59
C GLN A 161 7.78 2.08 4.86
N GLU A 162 7.28 2.59 5.97
CA GLU A 162 7.73 3.89 6.46
C GLU A 162 9.19 3.80 6.91
N LYS A 163 9.95 4.86 6.66
CA LYS A 163 11.26 5.03 7.29
C LYS A 163 11.09 5.62 8.69
N VAL A 164 11.97 5.23 9.59
CA VAL A 164 12.00 5.81 10.94
C VAL A 164 12.18 7.33 10.82
N GLY A 165 11.29 8.07 11.45
CA GLY A 165 11.35 9.53 11.46
C GLY A 165 12.33 10.07 12.48
N ASP A 166 12.53 11.39 12.47
CA ASP A 166 13.32 12.07 13.48
C ASP A 166 12.66 11.96 14.86
N ARG A 167 13.48 12.00 15.92
CA ARG A 167 13.00 12.13 17.30
C ARG A 167 12.22 13.45 17.47
N LYS A 168 11.20 13.44 18.34
CA LYS A 168 10.41 14.64 18.63
C LYS A 168 11.04 15.42 19.77
N LEU A 169 11.19 16.74 19.61
CA LEU A 169 11.69 17.59 20.68
C LEU A 169 10.71 17.59 21.87
N ASN A 170 11.26 17.40 23.08
CA ASN A 170 10.60 17.73 24.31
C ASN A 170 10.75 19.26 24.53
N VAL A 171 9.75 20.02 24.07
CA VAL A 171 9.81 21.49 24.07
C VAL A 171 9.99 22.05 25.48
N ASP A 172 9.38 21.44 26.50
CA ASP A 172 9.49 21.88 27.90
C ASP A 172 10.92 21.68 28.38
N ALA A 173 11.53 20.52 28.15
CA ALA A 173 12.92 20.25 28.54
C ALA A 173 13.91 21.16 27.80
N VAL A 174 13.71 21.37 26.50
CA VAL A 174 14.54 22.26 25.67
C VAL A 174 14.48 23.70 26.22
N ASN A 175 13.30 24.20 26.60
CA ASN A 175 13.12 25.51 27.17
C ASN A 175 13.72 25.61 28.59
N GLN A 176 13.53 24.57 29.41
CA GLN A 176 14.09 24.51 30.79
C GLN A 176 15.61 24.59 30.76
N HIS A 177 16.25 23.87 29.84
CA HIS A 177 17.70 23.88 29.65
C HIS A 177 18.21 25.05 28.81
N LYS A 178 17.33 25.94 28.33
CA LYS A 178 17.63 27.13 27.51
C LYS A 178 18.48 26.76 26.26
N ILE A 179 18.12 25.63 25.62
CA ILE A 179 18.84 25.14 24.42
C ILE A 179 18.53 26.04 23.22
N ASP A 180 19.57 26.54 22.56
CA ASP A 180 19.45 27.32 21.34
C ASP A 180 18.86 26.50 20.18
N THR A 181 18.02 27.13 19.36
CA THR A 181 17.36 26.51 18.20
C THR A 181 18.33 25.94 17.17
N CYS A 182 19.55 26.46 17.10
CA CYS A 182 20.61 25.94 16.23
C CYS A 182 20.97 24.47 16.54
N TYR A 183 20.70 23.98 17.75
CA TYR A 183 20.95 22.60 18.14
C TYR A 183 19.78 21.65 17.84
N PHE A 184 18.59 22.15 17.51
CA PHE A 184 17.38 21.33 17.35
C PHE A 184 17.55 20.21 16.31
N ARG A 185 18.24 20.47 15.20
CA ARG A 185 18.50 19.44 14.19
C ARG A 185 19.39 18.32 14.72
N LYS A 186 20.45 18.66 15.49
CA LYS A 186 21.33 17.66 16.11
C LYS A 186 20.58 16.83 17.14
N ILE A 187 19.74 17.48 17.95
CA ILE A 187 18.91 16.82 18.98
C ILE A 187 17.93 15.84 18.31
N LYS A 188 17.22 16.26 17.26
CA LYS A 188 16.30 15.41 16.51
C LYS A 188 16.99 14.19 15.87
N ASN A 189 18.27 14.32 15.54
CA ASN A 189 19.09 13.24 15.00
C ASN A 189 19.75 12.36 16.09
N GLY A 190 19.34 12.50 17.36
CA GLY A 190 19.80 11.63 18.44
C GLY A 190 21.08 12.07 19.16
N SER A 191 21.58 13.30 18.93
CA SER A 191 22.82 13.77 19.57
C SER A 191 22.57 14.36 20.97
N ASP A 192 23.45 14.03 21.91
CA ASP A 192 23.54 14.74 23.20
C ASP A 192 24.01 16.17 23.01
N ILE A 193 23.68 17.04 23.94
CA ILE A 193 24.08 18.45 23.92
C ILE A 193 25.03 18.75 25.08
N LYS A 194 26.17 19.32 24.74
CA LYS A 194 27.10 19.86 25.73
C LYS A 194 26.89 21.38 25.88
N LEU A 195 26.57 21.82 27.08
CA LEU A 195 26.42 23.23 27.42
C LEU A 195 27.79 23.92 27.62
N ASP A 196 27.79 25.25 27.64
CA ASP A 196 29.03 26.07 27.79
C ASP A 196 29.73 25.84 29.13
N ASP A 197 29.01 25.45 30.17
CA ASP A 197 29.56 25.10 31.50
C ASP A 197 30.16 23.67 31.54
N GLY A 198 30.11 22.94 30.42
CA GLY A 198 30.61 21.59 30.30
C GLY A 198 29.60 20.49 30.64
N THR A 199 28.40 20.83 31.09
CA THR A 199 27.30 19.87 31.37
C THR A 199 26.83 19.21 30.11
N ILE A 200 26.71 17.87 30.11
CA ILE A 200 26.15 17.10 29.00
C ILE A 200 24.70 16.75 29.32
N ILE A 201 23.79 17.15 28.45
CA ILE A 201 22.39 16.77 28.51
C ILE A 201 22.14 15.62 27.54
N PRO A 202 21.71 14.44 28.03
CA PRO A 202 21.43 13.30 27.18
C PRO A 202 20.27 13.59 26.22
N ASN A 203 20.33 13.06 25.01
CA ASN A 203 19.32 13.24 23.99
C ASN A 203 17.92 12.81 24.46
N GLU A 204 17.84 11.70 25.20
CA GLU A 204 16.59 11.15 25.76
C GLU A 204 15.87 12.13 26.70
N ALA A 205 16.60 13.03 27.40
CA ALA A 205 15.99 14.07 28.20
C ALA A 205 15.37 15.20 27.35
N LEU A 206 15.88 15.41 26.14
CA LEU A 206 15.49 16.49 25.23
C LEU A 206 14.50 16.08 24.15
N THR A 207 14.19 14.77 24.04
CA THR A 207 13.37 14.25 22.97
C THR A 207 12.45 13.12 23.42
N PHE A 208 11.44 12.88 22.61
CA PHE A 208 10.64 11.65 22.63
C PHE A 208 11.04 10.78 21.44
N ASP A 209 10.84 9.47 21.56
CA ASP A 209 11.06 8.53 20.46
C ASP A 209 10.21 8.88 19.24
N PRO A 210 10.68 8.59 18.03
CA PRO A 210 9.87 8.76 16.82
C PRO A 210 8.64 7.86 16.88
N ILE A 211 7.61 8.26 16.14
CA ILE A 211 6.45 7.38 15.93
C ILE A 211 6.94 6.12 15.23
N GLN A 212 6.50 4.97 15.71
CA GLN A 212 6.86 3.68 15.11
C GLN A 212 6.45 3.65 13.64
N PRO A 213 7.37 3.28 12.75
CA PRO A 213 7.08 3.21 11.32
C PRO A 213 6.06 2.12 11.05
N LYS A 214 5.14 2.38 10.13
CA LYS A 214 4.12 1.43 9.68
C LYS A 214 4.53 0.76 8.37
N SER A 215 3.99 -0.43 8.18
CA SER A 215 4.22 -1.24 6.98
C SER A 215 2.92 -1.86 6.47
N TYR A 216 2.79 -1.91 5.14
CA TYR A 216 1.66 -2.48 4.43
C TYR A 216 2.15 -3.40 3.33
N ALA A 217 1.75 -4.67 3.35
CA ALA A 217 2.02 -5.64 2.31
C ALA A 217 0.74 -5.93 1.51
N PHE A 218 0.83 -5.82 0.20
CA PHE A 218 -0.22 -6.17 -0.75
C PHE A 218 0.17 -7.44 -1.52
N CYS A 219 -0.57 -8.53 -1.32
CA CYS A 219 -0.39 -9.81 -2.00
C CYS A 219 -1.71 -10.21 -2.66
N SER A 220 -1.85 -9.96 -3.97
CA SER A 220 -3.01 -10.36 -4.75
C SER A 220 -2.59 -11.28 -5.89
N ASP A 221 -3.47 -12.25 -6.21
CA ASP A 221 -3.26 -13.28 -7.22
C ASP A 221 -2.00 -14.10 -7.00
N THR A 222 -2.08 -14.96 -6.02
CA THR A 222 -1.00 -15.91 -5.69
C THR A 222 -1.57 -17.22 -5.15
N MET A 223 -1.03 -18.34 -5.61
CA MET A 223 -1.20 -19.57 -4.85
C MET A 223 -0.47 -19.48 -3.51
N TYR A 224 -0.80 -20.38 -2.59
CA TYR A 224 -0.11 -20.49 -1.31
C TYR A 224 1.41 -20.62 -1.50
N ASP A 225 2.16 -19.68 -0.93
CA ASP A 225 3.61 -19.64 -1.05
C ASP A 225 4.29 -19.08 0.20
N GLU A 226 4.98 -19.94 0.92
CA GLU A 226 5.71 -19.54 2.13
C GLU A 226 6.99 -18.74 1.85
N THR A 227 7.45 -18.66 0.61
CA THR A 227 8.67 -17.92 0.27
C THR A 227 8.50 -16.42 0.47
N ILE A 228 7.27 -15.91 0.54
CA ILE A 228 7.00 -14.49 0.82
C ILE A 228 7.16 -14.14 2.31
N ILE A 229 7.11 -15.13 3.22
CA ILE A 229 7.11 -14.90 4.68
C ILE A 229 8.30 -14.03 5.12
N PRO A 230 9.56 -14.32 4.75
CA PRO A 230 10.69 -13.50 5.18
C PRO A 230 10.63 -12.04 4.68
N ILE A 231 9.89 -11.77 3.58
CA ILE A 231 9.78 -10.42 3.00
C ILE A 231 8.77 -9.58 3.79
N ILE A 232 7.70 -10.22 4.29
CA ILE A 232 6.59 -9.56 5.00
C ILE A 232 6.61 -9.78 6.50
N GLU A 233 7.68 -10.37 7.04
CA GLU A 233 7.81 -10.67 8.46
C GLU A 233 7.62 -9.43 9.32
N ASN A 234 6.78 -9.56 10.37
CA ASN A 234 6.41 -8.47 11.29
C ASN A 234 5.75 -7.25 10.62
N CYS A 235 5.16 -7.41 9.43
CA CYS A 235 4.42 -6.34 8.78
C CYS A 235 3.19 -5.95 9.61
N ASP A 236 2.88 -4.64 9.71
CA ASP A 236 1.70 -4.20 10.46
C ASP A 236 0.41 -4.66 9.81
N VAL A 237 0.30 -4.53 8.49
CA VAL A 237 -0.92 -4.88 7.75
C VAL A 237 -0.57 -5.70 6.51
N LEU A 238 -1.14 -6.89 6.42
CA LEU A 238 -1.10 -7.73 5.23
C LEU A 238 -2.46 -7.74 4.55
N TYR A 239 -2.56 -7.25 3.31
CA TYR A 239 -3.67 -7.58 2.41
C TYR A 239 -3.28 -8.85 1.65
N HIS A 240 -4.10 -9.88 1.72
CA HIS A 240 -3.87 -11.13 1.00
C HIS A 240 -5.12 -11.55 0.24
N GLU A 241 -4.94 -12.00 -1.00
CA GLU A 241 -6.03 -12.58 -1.75
C GLU A 241 -6.62 -13.80 -1.05
N THR A 242 -7.91 -13.97 -1.23
CA THR A 242 -8.68 -15.12 -0.73
C THR A 242 -9.80 -15.44 -1.72
N THR A 243 -9.39 -15.80 -2.93
CA THR A 243 -10.36 -16.06 -4.00
C THR A 243 -11.30 -17.19 -3.65
N PHE A 244 -10.85 -18.15 -2.80
CA PHE A 244 -11.60 -19.35 -2.45
C PHE A 244 -11.66 -19.60 -0.93
N LEU A 245 -12.65 -20.39 -0.51
CA LEU A 245 -12.68 -21.06 0.78
C LEU A 245 -11.92 -22.39 0.69
N GLU A 246 -11.50 -22.95 1.82
CA GLU A 246 -10.75 -24.20 1.90
C GLU A 246 -11.50 -25.39 1.27
N SER A 247 -12.83 -25.35 1.29
CA SER A 247 -13.67 -26.36 0.60
C SER A 247 -13.42 -26.43 -0.91
N GLU A 248 -12.80 -25.40 -1.49
CA GLU A 248 -12.47 -25.29 -2.90
C GLU A 248 -10.94 -25.22 -3.13
N ALA A 249 -10.14 -25.76 -2.22
CA ALA A 249 -8.66 -25.71 -2.25
C ALA A 249 -8.10 -26.28 -3.58
N ASP A 250 -8.67 -27.35 -4.10
CA ASP A 250 -8.27 -27.92 -5.41
C ASP A 250 -8.42 -26.94 -6.57
N LYS A 251 -9.45 -26.06 -6.50
CA LYS A 251 -9.62 -25.01 -7.52
C LYS A 251 -8.63 -23.88 -7.31
N ALA A 252 -8.41 -23.50 -6.05
CA ALA A 252 -7.41 -22.49 -5.70
C ALA A 252 -6.05 -22.88 -6.29
N GLU A 253 -5.61 -24.11 -6.07
CA GLU A 253 -4.35 -24.62 -6.62
C GLU A 253 -4.33 -24.60 -8.14
N LYS A 254 -5.36 -25.15 -8.80
CA LYS A 254 -5.46 -25.21 -10.28
C LYS A 254 -5.48 -23.84 -10.94
N THR A 255 -6.03 -22.84 -10.27
CA THR A 255 -6.12 -21.47 -10.78
C THR A 255 -5.00 -20.56 -10.26
N MET A 256 -4.11 -21.10 -9.43
CA MET A 256 -3.00 -20.39 -8.77
C MET A 256 -3.48 -19.22 -7.93
N HIS A 257 -4.48 -19.48 -7.08
CA HIS A 257 -5.03 -18.59 -6.07
C HIS A 257 -4.97 -19.23 -4.68
N SER A 258 -5.33 -18.47 -3.66
CA SER A 258 -5.30 -18.90 -2.27
C SER A 258 -6.71 -19.08 -1.68
N THR A 259 -6.77 -19.88 -0.60
CA THR A 259 -7.94 -19.94 0.27
C THR A 259 -7.80 -18.97 1.44
N ALA A 260 -8.90 -18.65 2.13
CA ALA A 260 -8.89 -17.81 3.33
C ALA A 260 -8.02 -18.42 4.44
N LYS A 261 -8.05 -19.75 4.58
CA LYS A 261 -7.23 -20.48 5.53
C LYS A 261 -5.72 -20.41 5.21
N GLN A 262 -5.37 -20.46 3.92
CA GLN A 262 -4.00 -20.29 3.45
C GLN A 262 -3.48 -18.87 3.72
N ALA A 263 -4.29 -17.83 3.43
CA ALA A 263 -3.96 -16.45 3.75
C ALA A 263 -3.74 -16.22 5.25
N ALA A 264 -4.60 -16.80 6.10
CA ALA A 264 -4.45 -16.77 7.56
C ALA A 264 -3.19 -17.50 8.03
N THR A 265 -2.82 -18.61 7.37
CA THR A 265 -1.59 -19.35 7.68
C THR A 265 -0.34 -18.51 7.37
N ILE A 266 -0.31 -17.81 6.23
CA ILE A 266 0.77 -16.87 5.89
C ILE A 266 0.84 -15.75 6.92
N ALA A 267 -0.29 -15.13 7.27
CA ALA A 267 -0.36 -14.05 8.26
C ALA A 267 0.20 -14.49 9.64
N LEU A 268 -0.19 -15.68 10.10
CA LEU A 268 0.29 -16.26 11.35
C LEU A 268 1.81 -16.52 11.32
N LYS A 269 2.30 -17.17 10.25
CA LYS A 269 3.72 -17.52 10.11
C LYS A 269 4.62 -16.29 9.93
N ALA A 270 4.12 -15.25 9.27
CA ALA A 270 4.83 -13.98 9.08
C ALA A 270 4.72 -13.05 10.29
N ASN A 271 4.00 -13.44 11.35
CA ASN A 271 3.78 -12.63 12.56
C ASN A 271 3.25 -11.21 12.22
N VAL A 272 2.33 -11.10 11.25
CA VAL A 272 1.74 -9.81 10.92
C VAL A 272 0.78 -9.35 12.01
N THR A 273 0.60 -8.03 12.17
CA THR A 273 -0.32 -7.53 13.19
C THR A 273 -1.78 -7.66 12.77
N GLN A 274 -2.09 -7.42 11.49
CA GLN A 274 -3.45 -7.45 10.96
C GLN A 274 -3.51 -8.03 9.56
N LEU A 275 -4.51 -8.87 9.30
CA LEU A 275 -4.80 -9.45 7.99
C LEU A 275 -6.06 -8.83 7.41
N ILE A 276 -5.99 -8.33 6.18
CA ILE A 276 -7.14 -7.91 5.37
C ILE A 276 -7.32 -8.92 4.24
N LEU A 277 -8.49 -9.53 4.18
CA LEU A 277 -8.86 -10.46 3.12
C LEU A 277 -9.53 -9.72 1.96
N GLY A 278 -9.23 -10.12 0.73
CA GLY A 278 -9.85 -9.56 -0.46
C GLY A 278 -9.67 -10.43 -1.69
N HIS A 279 -9.97 -9.90 -2.88
CA HIS A 279 -9.96 -10.61 -4.14
C HIS A 279 -10.93 -11.81 -4.14
N TYR A 280 -12.16 -11.58 -3.67
CA TYR A 280 -13.15 -12.64 -3.52
C TYR A 280 -13.72 -13.11 -4.86
N SER A 281 -13.86 -14.42 -5.01
CA SER A 281 -14.66 -14.98 -6.10
C SER A 281 -16.12 -14.61 -5.92
N THR A 282 -16.76 -14.15 -6.99
CA THR A 282 -18.18 -13.80 -7.00
C THR A 282 -19.13 -15.00 -6.87
N ARG A 283 -18.63 -16.23 -6.75
CA ARG A 283 -19.42 -17.43 -6.50
C ARG A 283 -20.03 -17.50 -5.11
N TYR A 284 -19.46 -16.78 -4.14
CA TYR A 284 -19.93 -16.78 -2.76
C TYR A 284 -20.91 -15.65 -2.52
N ASP A 285 -21.99 -15.94 -1.79
CA ASP A 285 -23.05 -14.96 -1.52
C ASP A 285 -22.68 -14.00 -0.37
N SER A 286 -21.83 -14.44 0.59
CA SER A 286 -21.35 -13.61 1.69
C SER A 286 -19.84 -13.71 1.81
N ILE A 287 -19.19 -12.56 1.98
CA ILE A 287 -17.76 -12.47 2.28
C ILE A 287 -17.44 -12.81 3.74
N ASP A 288 -18.43 -12.84 4.63
CA ASP A 288 -18.25 -13.22 6.04
C ASP A 288 -17.71 -14.64 6.20
N LEU A 289 -17.99 -15.51 5.23
CA LEU A 289 -17.49 -16.89 5.21
C LEU A 289 -15.95 -16.92 5.21
N PHE A 290 -15.31 -16.00 4.50
CA PHE A 290 -13.84 -15.89 4.46
C PHE A 290 -13.27 -15.48 5.80
N GLN A 291 -13.91 -14.51 6.48
CA GLN A 291 -13.48 -14.09 7.81
C GLN A 291 -13.65 -15.22 8.84
N GLN A 292 -14.77 -15.91 8.81
CA GLN A 292 -15.03 -17.04 9.69
C GLN A 292 -13.98 -18.14 9.53
N GLU A 293 -13.63 -18.47 8.29
CA GLU A 293 -12.60 -19.48 8.02
C GLU A 293 -11.22 -19.03 8.49
N ALA A 294 -10.79 -17.84 8.12
CA ALA A 294 -9.48 -17.30 8.49
C ALA A 294 -9.34 -17.12 10.01
N ALA A 295 -10.41 -16.70 10.70
CA ALA A 295 -10.41 -16.46 12.14
C ALA A 295 -10.15 -17.73 12.96
N THR A 296 -10.27 -18.91 12.38
CA THR A 296 -9.90 -20.16 13.03
C THR A 296 -8.40 -20.30 13.31
N LEU A 297 -7.56 -19.55 12.55
CA LEU A 297 -6.11 -19.58 12.64
C LEU A 297 -5.49 -18.24 13.05
N PHE A 298 -6.08 -17.13 12.62
CA PHE A 298 -5.55 -15.80 12.87
C PHE A 298 -6.69 -14.88 13.32
N SER A 299 -6.60 -14.31 14.54
CA SER A 299 -7.73 -13.63 15.18
C SER A 299 -8.00 -12.20 14.64
N ASN A 300 -6.96 -11.48 14.19
CA ASN A 300 -7.09 -10.09 13.77
C ASN A 300 -7.32 -9.98 12.26
N VAL A 301 -8.51 -10.45 11.81
CA VAL A 301 -8.91 -10.52 10.40
C VAL A 301 -9.96 -9.46 10.09
N LEU A 302 -9.73 -8.69 9.04
CA LEU A 302 -10.69 -7.74 8.46
C LEU A 302 -11.06 -8.16 7.03
N LEU A 303 -12.24 -7.73 6.60
CA LEU A 303 -12.71 -7.91 5.22
C LEU A 303 -12.57 -6.63 4.44
N ALA A 304 -11.96 -6.71 3.25
CA ALA A 304 -12.01 -5.65 2.26
C ALA A 304 -13.43 -5.56 1.68
N GLU A 305 -13.89 -4.35 1.47
CA GLU A 305 -15.17 -4.03 0.84
C GLU A 305 -15.00 -2.77 -0.01
N ASP A 306 -15.68 -2.70 -1.13
CA ASP A 306 -15.60 -1.54 -2.02
C ASP A 306 -16.02 -0.25 -1.29
N GLY A 307 -15.12 0.74 -1.27
CA GLY A 307 -15.31 2.01 -0.56
C GLY A 307 -14.90 2.01 0.90
N LYS A 308 -14.53 0.86 1.48
CA LYS A 308 -14.11 0.77 2.88
C LYS A 308 -12.76 1.45 3.09
N VAL A 309 -12.66 2.12 4.23
CA VAL A 309 -11.46 2.84 4.66
C VAL A 309 -10.94 2.21 5.95
N PHE A 310 -9.65 1.92 5.98
CA PHE A 310 -8.93 1.48 7.16
C PHE A 310 -7.91 2.56 7.54
N GLU A 311 -7.85 2.92 8.81
CA GLU A 311 -6.93 3.92 9.35
C GLU A 311 -6.07 3.25 10.42
N PHE A 312 -4.75 3.42 10.32
CA PHE A 312 -3.77 2.77 11.18
C PHE A 312 -2.96 3.85 11.91
N GLU A 313 -3.05 3.86 13.24
CA GLU A 313 -2.38 4.78 14.14
C GLU A 313 -0.96 4.35 14.51
#